data_c87d1b8c623d96df0745ff16f375442c
#
_entry.id   c87d1b8c623d96df0745ff16f375442c
#
_cell.length_a   1.000
_cell.length_b   1.000
_cell.length_c   1.000
_cell.angle_alpha   90.00
_cell.angle_beta   90.00
_cell.angle_gamma   90.00
#
_symmetry.space_group_name_H-M   'P 1'
#
loop_
_entity.id
_entity.type
_entity.pdbx_description
1 polymer ?
#
loop_
_entity_poly.entity_id
_entity_poly.type
_entity_poly.pdbx_seq_one_letter_code
_entity_poly.pdbx_strand_id
1 'polypeptide(L)'
;MYPPHESFYHGLIKSKLWLCEELETAIYRECISKPSLHILGCWDNLLAFMLLTRKPTFYYEVHGYDINPEAITNANKVCDMWKYESPKVYNHVQDVNNYDYSTCINSIFINCSIDQMDSNNWYNSVPKGRLVCIQTTNMKDPAFPWYIKQTTDSLDELVERFNLSNLIYSGVTNIQYETNGYKRYMIIGRK
;
A
#
# COMPACT_ATOMS: atom_id res chain seq x y z
N MET A 1 -0.90 7.66 20.35
CA MET A 1 0.35 8.15 19.72
C MET A 1 1.15 6.93 19.31
N TYR A 2 1.35 6.70 18.03
CA TYR A 2 2.22 5.64 17.56
C TYR A 2 3.65 6.07 17.72
N PRO A 3 4.54 5.26 18.30
CA PRO A 3 5.93 5.60 18.26
C PRO A 3 6.40 5.64 16.79
N PRO A 4 7.08 6.72 16.36
CA PRO A 4 7.49 6.90 14.97
C PRO A 4 8.45 5.81 14.43
N HIS A 5 8.95 4.95 15.31
CA HIS A 5 9.82 3.83 14.95
C HIS A 5 9.07 2.53 14.57
N GLU A 6 7.75 2.43 14.76
CA GLU A 6 6.97 1.22 14.42
C GLU A 6 7.01 0.92 12.93
N SER A 7 7.06 1.94 12.08
CA SER A 7 7.21 1.75 10.63
C SER A 7 8.48 0.99 10.23
N PHE A 8 9.48 0.99 11.09
CA PHE A 8 10.77 0.34 10.85
C PHE A 8 10.88 -1.05 11.46
N TYR A 9 9.80 -1.61 11.99
CA TYR A 9 9.82 -2.99 12.45
C TYR A 9 10.15 -3.94 11.30
N HIS A 10 11.01 -4.92 11.60
CA HIS A 10 11.54 -5.87 10.62
C HIS A 10 10.45 -6.47 9.72
N GLY A 11 9.32 -6.89 10.28
CA GLY A 11 8.23 -7.48 9.52
C GLY A 11 7.57 -6.51 8.55
N LEU A 12 7.43 -5.22 8.94
CA LEU A 12 6.86 -4.19 8.07
C LEU A 12 7.84 -3.84 6.94
N ILE A 13 9.13 -3.69 7.24
CA ILE A 13 10.16 -3.45 6.23
C ILE A 13 10.22 -4.60 5.23
N LYS A 14 10.31 -5.85 5.72
CA LYS A 14 10.32 -7.04 4.86
C LYS A 14 9.10 -7.11 3.95
N SER A 15 7.91 -6.83 4.50
CA SER A 15 6.66 -6.81 3.77
C SER A 15 6.64 -5.73 2.68
N LYS A 16 7.13 -4.51 2.98
CA LYS A 16 7.19 -3.41 2.02
C LYS A 16 8.25 -3.65 0.93
N LEU A 17 9.40 -4.22 1.27
CA LEU A 17 10.41 -4.59 0.27
C LEU A 17 9.86 -5.62 -0.73
N TRP A 18 9.19 -6.65 -0.25
CA TRP A 18 8.51 -7.62 -1.09
C TRP A 18 7.47 -6.95 -2.00
N LEU A 19 6.65 -6.02 -1.45
CA LEU A 19 5.69 -5.27 -2.26
C LEU A 19 6.39 -4.44 -3.35
N CYS A 20 7.48 -3.74 -3.03
CA CYS A 20 8.24 -2.96 -4.01
C CYS A 20 8.72 -3.84 -5.18
N GLU A 21 9.28 -5.01 -4.90
CA GLU A 21 9.84 -5.93 -5.90
C GLU A 21 8.75 -6.45 -6.86
N GLU A 22 7.64 -6.92 -6.31
CA GLU A 22 6.56 -7.49 -7.11
C GLU A 22 5.79 -6.41 -7.89
N LEU A 23 5.59 -5.24 -7.29
CA LEU A 23 4.96 -4.10 -7.96
C LEU A 23 5.81 -3.59 -9.13
N GLU A 24 7.11 -3.41 -8.93
CA GLU A 24 8.05 -3.00 -9.99
C GLU A 24 8.05 -4.01 -11.14
N THR A 25 8.01 -5.31 -10.81
CA THR A 25 7.93 -6.40 -11.79
C THR A 25 6.61 -6.34 -12.58
N ALA A 26 5.47 -6.13 -11.89
CA ALA A 26 4.17 -6.02 -12.54
C ALA A 26 4.09 -4.79 -13.46
N ILE A 27 4.60 -3.62 -13.02
CA ILE A 27 4.66 -2.40 -13.84
C ILE A 27 5.46 -2.65 -15.13
N TYR A 28 6.60 -3.33 -15.00
CA TYR A 28 7.45 -3.66 -16.15
C TYR A 28 6.75 -4.61 -17.14
N ARG A 29 6.14 -5.69 -16.63
CA ARG A 29 5.38 -6.67 -17.45
C ARG A 29 4.22 -6.05 -18.19
N GLU A 30 3.51 -5.13 -17.54
CA GLU A 30 2.36 -4.43 -18.11
C GLU A 30 2.75 -3.24 -19.01
N CYS A 31 4.06 -3.00 -19.21
CA CYS A 31 4.60 -1.90 -20.00
C CYS A 31 4.05 -0.53 -19.59
N ILE A 32 3.79 -0.31 -18.29
CA ILE A 32 3.28 0.95 -17.77
C ILE A 32 4.45 1.93 -17.62
N SER A 33 4.40 3.04 -18.37
CA SER A 33 5.43 4.05 -18.34
C SER A 33 5.09 5.18 -17.38
N LYS A 34 5.98 5.49 -16.45
CA LYS A 34 5.90 6.59 -15.50
C LYS A 34 4.50 6.74 -14.86
N PRO A 35 3.99 5.72 -14.14
CA PRO A 35 2.71 5.82 -13.50
C PRO A 35 2.73 6.79 -12.33
N SER A 36 1.58 7.42 -12.04
CA SER A 36 1.32 8.04 -10.74
C SER A 36 0.93 6.96 -9.73
N LEU A 37 1.50 6.99 -8.53
CA LEU A 37 1.17 6.05 -7.47
C LEU A 37 0.20 6.68 -6.47
N HIS A 38 -0.83 5.94 -6.08
CA HIS A 38 -1.77 6.30 -5.01
C HIS A 38 -1.67 5.28 -3.89
N ILE A 39 -1.06 5.67 -2.77
CA ILE A 39 -0.84 4.82 -1.59
C ILE A 39 -1.93 5.12 -0.56
N LEU A 40 -2.84 4.18 -0.38
CA LEU A 40 -4.05 4.31 0.43
C LEU A 40 -3.81 3.76 1.84
N GLY A 41 -4.06 4.58 2.87
CA GLY A 41 -3.64 4.29 4.24
C GLY A 41 -2.11 4.32 4.35
N CYS A 42 -1.50 5.41 3.89
CA CYS A 42 -0.05 5.49 3.72
C CYS A 42 0.73 5.59 5.03
N TRP A 43 0.05 5.95 6.12
CA TRP A 43 0.64 6.25 7.42
C TRP A 43 1.75 7.31 7.28
N ASP A 44 2.99 7.00 7.68
CA ASP A 44 4.16 7.88 7.51
C ASP A 44 4.78 7.82 6.09
N ASN A 45 4.12 7.15 5.17
CA ASN A 45 4.49 6.99 3.76
C ASN A 45 5.91 6.44 3.50
N LEU A 46 6.39 5.58 4.41
CA LEU A 46 7.68 4.90 4.24
C LEU A 46 7.72 4.09 2.93
N LEU A 47 6.58 3.58 2.46
CA LEU A 47 6.53 2.85 1.19
C LEU A 47 6.91 3.74 0.00
N ALA A 48 6.43 5.00 -0.05
CA ALA A 48 6.85 5.96 -1.08
C ALA A 48 8.36 6.19 -1.03
N PHE A 49 8.90 6.43 0.16
CA PHE A 49 10.35 6.60 0.35
C PHE A 49 11.12 5.40 -0.21
N MET A 50 10.70 4.17 0.09
CA MET A 50 11.37 2.95 -0.38
C MET A 50 11.30 2.81 -1.91
N LEU A 51 10.13 3.00 -2.52
CA LEU A 51 9.94 2.94 -3.97
C LEU A 51 10.82 3.95 -4.70
N LEU A 52 10.82 5.20 -4.24
CA LEU A 52 11.56 6.29 -4.87
C LEU A 52 13.08 6.16 -4.69
N THR A 53 13.54 5.69 -3.52
CA THR A 53 14.96 5.42 -3.29
C THR A 53 15.48 4.29 -4.19
N ARG A 54 14.65 3.28 -4.46
CA ARG A 54 15.00 2.16 -5.35
C ARG A 54 15.03 2.56 -6.82
N LYS A 55 14.03 3.31 -7.30
CA LYS A 55 13.85 3.67 -8.71
C LYS A 55 13.26 5.08 -8.88
N PRO A 56 14.04 6.14 -8.65
CA PRO A 56 13.53 7.51 -8.60
C PRO A 56 12.91 7.99 -9.92
N THR A 57 13.38 7.51 -11.07
CA THR A 57 12.90 7.96 -12.39
C THR A 57 11.76 7.10 -12.96
N PHE A 58 11.35 6.07 -12.23
CA PHE A 58 10.37 5.08 -12.69
C PHE A 58 8.93 5.57 -12.58
N TYR A 59 8.67 6.49 -11.68
CA TYR A 59 7.34 7.03 -11.37
C TYR A 59 7.21 8.48 -11.83
N TYR A 60 5.97 8.93 -12.07
CA TYR A 60 5.69 10.33 -12.40
C TYR A 60 5.53 11.15 -11.11
N GLU A 61 4.68 10.71 -10.20
CA GLU A 61 4.45 11.31 -8.89
C GLU A 61 3.88 10.27 -7.92
N VAL A 62 3.90 10.57 -6.62
CA VAL A 62 3.37 9.69 -5.57
C VAL A 62 2.41 10.48 -4.68
N HIS A 63 1.21 9.97 -4.50
CA HIS A 63 0.19 10.50 -3.60
C HIS A 63 -0.02 9.52 -2.43
N GLY A 64 0.27 9.97 -1.21
CA GLY A 64 -0.05 9.25 0.03
C GLY A 64 -1.33 9.81 0.64
N TYR A 65 -2.21 8.92 1.10
CA TYR A 65 -3.47 9.28 1.74
C TYR A 65 -3.59 8.60 3.08
N ASP A 66 -3.92 9.36 4.12
CA ASP A 66 -4.26 8.82 5.43
C ASP A 66 -5.31 9.70 6.10
N ILE A 67 -6.16 9.11 6.92
CA ILE A 67 -7.18 9.84 7.68
C ILE A 67 -6.58 10.56 8.90
N ASN A 68 -5.41 10.12 9.37
CA ASN A 68 -4.74 10.65 10.53
C ASN A 68 -3.81 11.83 10.17
N PRO A 69 -4.11 13.07 10.63
CA PRO A 69 -3.28 14.24 10.34
C PRO A 69 -1.84 14.13 10.89
N GLU A 70 -1.65 13.44 12.02
CA GLU A 70 -0.33 13.22 12.60
C GLU A 70 0.52 12.29 11.73
N ALA A 71 -0.07 11.23 11.20
CA ALA A 71 0.57 10.34 10.22
C ALA A 71 1.03 11.12 8.98
N ILE A 72 0.19 11.99 8.44
CA ILE A 72 0.53 12.85 7.30
C ILE A 72 1.64 13.86 7.64
N THR A 73 1.63 14.40 8.86
CA THR A 73 2.73 15.27 9.32
C THR A 73 4.06 14.52 9.32
N ASN A 74 4.07 13.26 9.76
CA ASN A 74 5.26 12.41 9.74
C ASN A 74 5.64 12.00 8.32
N ALA A 75 4.66 11.65 7.47
CA ALA A 75 4.87 11.34 6.05
C ALA A 75 5.57 12.50 5.32
N ASN A 76 5.20 13.73 5.58
CA ASN A 76 5.85 14.91 5.01
C ASN A 76 7.31 15.04 5.44
N LYS A 77 7.66 14.65 6.68
CA LYS A 77 9.05 14.63 7.15
C LYS A 77 9.86 13.50 6.51
N VAL A 78 9.29 12.29 6.43
CA VAL A 78 9.92 11.11 5.80
C VAL A 78 10.20 11.36 4.32
N CYS A 79 9.30 12.06 3.63
CA CYS A 79 9.40 12.33 2.20
C CYS A 79 9.93 13.74 1.87
N ASP A 80 10.45 14.51 2.86
CA ASP A 80 10.85 15.91 2.66
C ASP A 80 11.92 16.09 1.56
N MET A 81 12.83 15.13 1.43
CA MET A 81 13.83 15.14 0.36
C MET A 81 13.21 15.13 -1.05
N TRP A 82 12.00 14.58 -1.22
CA TRP A 82 11.29 14.51 -2.50
C TRP A 82 10.41 15.73 -2.78
N LYS A 83 10.42 16.75 -1.92
CA LYS A 83 9.62 17.96 -2.09
C LYS A 83 10.08 18.81 -3.28
N TYR A 84 11.38 18.82 -3.55
CA TYR A 84 12.01 19.62 -4.60
C TYR A 84 12.56 18.76 -5.76
N GLU A 85 12.53 17.45 -5.59
CA GLU A 85 13.02 16.46 -6.56
C GLU A 85 11.89 16.03 -7.52
N SER A 86 12.24 15.26 -8.52
CA SER A 86 11.28 14.55 -9.38
C SER A 86 11.54 13.05 -9.28
N PRO A 87 10.54 12.23 -9.01
CA PRO A 87 9.10 12.54 -8.89
C PRO A 87 8.73 13.22 -7.57
N LYS A 88 7.66 14.02 -7.57
CA LYS A 88 7.14 14.69 -6.38
C LYS A 88 6.30 13.75 -5.52
N VAL A 89 6.34 13.97 -4.21
CA VAL A 89 5.48 13.27 -3.26
C VAL A 89 4.49 14.27 -2.65
N TYR A 90 3.22 13.89 -2.64
CA TYR A 90 2.12 14.64 -2.05
C TYR A 90 1.44 13.76 -0.99
N ASN A 91 1.31 14.27 0.22
CA ASN A 91 0.62 13.56 1.30
C ASN A 91 -0.66 14.32 1.69
N HIS A 92 -1.76 13.59 1.78
CA HIS A 92 -3.11 14.14 1.95
C HIS A 92 -3.77 13.59 3.20
N VAL A 93 -4.32 14.47 4.04
CA VAL A 93 -5.27 14.06 5.09
C VAL A 93 -6.60 13.79 4.41
N GLN A 94 -6.92 12.51 4.18
CA GLN A 94 -8.09 12.12 3.39
C GLN A 94 -8.59 10.73 3.77
N ASP A 95 -9.89 10.59 3.94
CA ASP A 95 -10.53 9.27 4.00
C ASP A 95 -10.64 8.68 2.59
N VAL A 96 -9.87 7.62 2.36
CA VAL A 96 -9.79 6.95 1.07
C VAL A 96 -11.10 6.27 0.66
N ASN A 97 -11.97 5.92 1.60
CA ASN A 97 -13.28 5.32 1.32
C ASN A 97 -14.29 6.33 0.76
N ASN A 98 -14.03 7.62 0.92
CA ASN A 98 -14.88 8.73 0.48
C ASN A 98 -14.21 9.58 -0.62
N TYR A 99 -13.14 9.10 -1.23
CA TYR A 99 -12.42 9.83 -2.28
C TYR A 99 -12.82 9.35 -3.68
N ASP A 100 -12.98 10.29 -4.61
CA ASP A 100 -13.26 10.01 -6.02
C ASP A 100 -11.96 9.91 -6.82
N TYR A 101 -11.65 8.71 -7.29
CA TYR A 101 -10.47 8.41 -8.11
C TYR A 101 -10.74 8.47 -9.62
N SER A 102 -11.91 8.92 -10.07
CA SER A 102 -12.32 8.88 -11.49
C SER A 102 -11.39 9.68 -12.41
N THR A 103 -10.76 10.74 -11.90
CA THR A 103 -9.84 11.60 -12.64
C THR A 103 -8.39 11.11 -12.65
N CYS A 104 -8.06 10.05 -11.91
CA CYS A 104 -6.71 9.52 -11.80
C CYS A 104 -6.34 8.74 -13.07
N ILE A 105 -5.63 9.40 -13.99
CA ILE A 105 -5.18 8.84 -15.28
C ILE A 105 -3.76 8.25 -15.10
N ASN A 106 -3.48 7.11 -15.77
CA ASN A 106 -2.19 6.40 -15.69
C ASN A 106 -1.73 6.13 -14.24
N SER A 107 -2.68 5.73 -13.41
CA SER A 107 -2.49 5.58 -11.97
C SER A 107 -2.49 4.12 -11.54
N ILE A 108 -1.69 3.84 -10.51
CA ILE A 108 -1.62 2.57 -9.79
C ILE A 108 -2.07 2.81 -8.36
N PHE A 109 -2.96 1.97 -7.87
CA PHE A 109 -3.49 2.06 -6.52
C PHE A 109 -2.87 0.99 -5.63
N ILE A 110 -2.30 1.40 -4.51
CA ILE A 110 -1.60 0.51 -3.58
C ILE A 110 -2.29 0.63 -2.23
N ASN A 111 -2.78 -0.49 -1.69
CA ASN A 111 -3.34 -0.53 -0.35
C ASN A 111 -2.71 -1.68 0.44
N CYS A 112 -1.87 -1.35 1.40
CA CYS A 112 -1.22 -2.30 2.31
C CYS A 112 -1.71 -2.18 3.76
N SER A 113 -2.86 -1.52 3.94
CA SER A 113 -3.50 -1.21 5.24
C SER A 113 -4.98 -1.60 5.28
N ILE A 114 -5.44 -2.48 4.37
CA ILE A 114 -6.86 -2.91 4.35
C ILE A 114 -7.29 -3.58 5.66
N ASP A 115 -6.36 -4.24 6.33
CA ASP A 115 -6.56 -4.85 7.64
C ASP A 115 -6.90 -3.83 8.74
N GLN A 116 -6.60 -2.55 8.54
CA GLN A 116 -6.87 -1.46 9.48
C GLN A 116 -8.10 -0.62 9.09
N MET A 117 -8.70 -0.88 7.94
CA MET A 117 -9.85 -0.12 7.42
C MET A 117 -11.18 -0.75 7.85
N ASP A 118 -12.19 0.10 8.05
CA ASP A 118 -13.55 -0.36 8.39
C ASP A 118 -14.29 -0.92 7.18
N SER A 119 -13.90 -0.51 5.97
CA SER A 119 -14.52 -0.97 4.73
C SER A 119 -13.55 -0.97 3.55
N ASN A 120 -13.99 -1.56 2.44
CA ASN A 120 -13.26 -1.57 1.16
C ASN A 120 -13.93 -0.67 0.11
N ASN A 121 -14.67 0.38 0.53
CA ASN A 121 -15.37 1.28 -0.38
C ASN A 121 -14.41 2.01 -1.33
N TRP A 122 -13.17 2.29 -0.90
CA TRP A 122 -12.12 2.82 -1.76
C TRP A 122 -11.97 2.03 -3.05
N TYR A 123 -12.09 0.70 -2.98
CA TYR A 123 -11.94 -0.15 -4.15
C TYR A 123 -13.02 0.11 -5.19
N ASN A 124 -14.26 0.38 -4.76
CA ASN A 124 -15.36 0.69 -5.68
C ASN A 124 -15.10 1.95 -6.50
N SER A 125 -14.44 2.97 -5.91
CA SER A 125 -14.12 4.25 -6.55
C SER A 125 -12.92 4.19 -7.51
N VAL A 126 -12.06 3.16 -7.40
CA VAL A 126 -10.95 2.97 -8.36
C VAL A 126 -11.51 2.66 -9.75
N PRO A 127 -11.08 3.36 -10.81
CA PRO A 127 -11.57 3.10 -12.16
C PRO A 127 -11.22 1.70 -12.66
N LYS A 128 -12.11 1.09 -13.46
CA LYS A 128 -11.87 -0.23 -14.09
C LYS A 128 -10.61 -0.19 -14.97
N GLY A 129 -9.91 -1.31 -15.04
CA GLY A 129 -8.69 -1.47 -15.83
C GLY A 129 -7.43 -0.89 -15.19
N ARG A 130 -7.54 -0.20 -14.05
CA ARG A 130 -6.36 0.30 -13.31
C ARG A 130 -5.64 -0.86 -12.62
N LEU A 131 -4.30 -0.74 -12.57
CA LEU A 131 -3.50 -1.66 -11.77
C LEU A 131 -3.72 -1.36 -10.28
N VAL A 132 -3.98 -2.40 -9.51
CA VAL A 132 -4.09 -2.35 -8.06
C VAL A 132 -3.13 -3.35 -7.43
N CYS A 133 -2.51 -2.94 -6.33
CA CYS A 133 -1.68 -3.79 -5.47
C CYS A 133 -2.30 -3.78 -4.08
N ILE A 134 -2.72 -4.93 -3.61
CA ILE A 134 -3.42 -5.09 -2.34
C ILE A 134 -2.63 -6.05 -1.46
N GLN A 135 -2.31 -5.61 -0.24
CA GLN A 135 -1.60 -6.42 0.74
C GLN A 135 -2.35 -6.42 2.07
N THR A 136 -2.43 -7.59 2.70
CA THR A 136 -3.11 -7.80 3.98
C THR A 136 -2.40 -8.85 4.84
N THR A 137 -2.99 -9.21 5.98
CA THR A 137 -2.41 -10.14 6.96
C THR A 137 -3.47 -11.02 7.60
N ASN A 138 -3.04 -12.18 8.09
CA ASN A 138 -3.82 -13.01 9.02
C ASN A 138 -3.45 -12.74 10.50
N MET A 139 -2.68 -11.69 10.77
CA MET A 139 -2.29 -11.36 12.14
C MET A 139 -3.52 -11.08 13.00
N LYS A 140 -3.63 -11.81 14.11
CA LYS A 140 -4.66 -11.63 15.14
C LYS A 140 -3.93 -11.40 16.45
N ASP A 141 -3.39 -10.20 16.65
CA ASP A 141 -2.68 -9.88 17.87
C ASP A 141 -3.64 -9.30 18.91
N PRO A 142 -3.89 -9.99 20.02
CA PRO A 142 -4.77 -9.53 21.10
C PRO A 142 -4.23 -8.26 21.80
N ALA A 143 -2.94 -7.96 21.69
CA ALA A 143 -2.36 -6.75 22.22
C ALA A 143 -2.73 -5.48 21.42
N PHE A 144 -3.16 -5.66 20.16
CA PHE A 144 -3.49 -4.55 19.26
C PHE A 144 -4.85 -4.74 18.54
N PRO A 145 -5.95 -5.08 19.24
CA PRO A 145 -7.23 -5.41 18.59
C PRO A 145 -7.84 -4.21 17.83
N TRP A 146 -7.50 -2.99 18.20
CA TRP A 146 -7.99 -1.77 17.55
C TRP A 146 -7.30 -1.45 16.21
N TYR A 147 -6.18 -2.09 15.91
CA TYR A 147 -5.47 -1.90 14.64
C TYR A 147 -6.05 -2.77 13.54
N ILE A 148 -6.40 -4.01 13.88
CA ILE A 148 -6.80 -5.00 12.90
C ILE A 148 -8.32 -5.12 12.95
N LYS A 149 -8.96 -4.53 11.97
CA LYS A 149 -10.42 -4.54 11.79
C LYS A 149 -10.88 -5.64 10.85
N GLN A 150 -10.04 -5.99 9.86
CA GLN A 150 -10.33 -7.01 8.89
C GLN A 150 -9.13 -7.96 8.77
N THR A 151 -9.29 -9.22 9.09
CA THR A 151 -8.28 -10.24 8.81
C THR A 151 -8.58 -10.95 7.49
N THR A 152 -7.56 -11.56 6.92
CA THR A 152 -7.67 -12.45 5.78
C THR A 152 -6.96 -13.74 6.13
N ASP A 153 -7.67 -14.86 6.12
CA ASP A 153 -7.11 -16.13 6.61
C ASP A 153 -6.36 -16.90 5.51
N SER A 154 -6.63 -16.59 4.23
CA SER A 154 -5.96 -17.23 3.08
C SER A 154 -5.75 -16.28 1.89
N LEU A 155 -4.86 -16.69 0.98
CA LEU A 155 -4.66 -15.98 -0.28
C LEU A 155 -5.90 -16.07 -1.18
N ASP A 156 -6.58 -17.21 -1.18
CA ASP A 156 -7.78 -17.44 -1.98
C ASP A 156 -8.92 -16.50 -1.53
N GLU A 157 -9.10 -16.32 -0.23
CA GLU A 157 -10.04 -15.33 0.32
C GLU A 157 -9.73 -13.91 -0.17
N LEU A 158 -8.46 -13.52 -0.22
CA LEU A 158 -8.06 -12.21 -0.73
C LEU A 158 -8.40 -12.06 -2.22
N VAL A 159 -8.09 -13.08 -3.01
CA VAL A 159 -8.39 -13.12 -4.46
C VAL A 159 -9.90 -13.01 -4.70
N GLU A 160 -10.70 -13.79 -3.99
CA GLU A 160 -12.17 -13.77 -4.10
C GLU A 160 -12.77 -12.41 -3.68
N ARG A 161 -12.27 -11.83 -2.57
CA ARG A 161 -12.76 -10.55 -2.04
C ARG A 161 -12.63 -9.40 -3.04
N PHE A 162 -11.52 -9.33 -3.77
CA PHE A 162 -11.27 -8.22 -4.70
C PHE A 162 -11.54 -8.57 -6.15
N ASN A 163 -11.61 -9.84 -6.51
CA ASN A 163 -12.01 -10.37 -7.84
C ASN A 163 -11.43 -9.54 -9.01
N LEU A 164 -10.08 -9.46 -9.07
CA LEU A 164 -9.39 -8.70 -10.11
C LEU A 164 -9.66 -9.29 -11.48
N SER A 165 -9.97 -8.44 -12.48
CA SER A 165 -10.28 -8.88 -13.84
C SER A 165 -9.10 -9.55 -14.57
N ASN A 166 -7.85 -9.18 -14.17
CA ASN A 166 -6.62 -9.81 -14.62
C ASN A 166 -5.64 -9.88 -13.45
N LEU A 167 -5.51 -11.06 -12.85
CA LEU A 167 -4.55 -11.31 -11.76
C LEU A 167 -3.16 -11.53 -12.34
N ILE A 168 -2.23 -10.60 -12.07
CA ILE A 168 -0.84 -10.61 -12.56
C ILE A 168 0.08 -11.31 -11.58
N TYR A 169 -0.16 -11.10 -10.29
CA TYR A 169 0.61 -11.68 -9.22
C TYR A 169 -0.28 -12.01 -8.02
N SER A 170 0.01 -13.12 -7.37
CA SER A 170 -0.52 -13.47 -6.05
C SER A 170 0.55 -14.19 -5.25
N GLY A 171 0.68 -13.88 -3.97
CA GLY A 171 1.73 -14.47 -3.16
C GLY A 171 1.49 -14.37 -1.66
N VAL A 172 2.28 -15.15 -0.93
CA VAL A 172 2.30 -15.23 0.53
C VAL A 172 3.73 -15.12 1.02
N THR A 173 3.96 -14.28 2.01
CA THR A 173 5.23 -14.26 2.75
C THR A 173 5.00 -14.49 4.23
N ASN A 174 5.92 -15.23 4.88
CA ASN A 174 5.88 -15.44 6.32
C ASN A 174 6.74 -14.40 7.02
N ILE A 175 6.17 -13.75 8.00
CA ILE A 175 6.87 -12.87 8.93
C ILE A 175 7.04 -13.63 10.23
N GLN A 176 8.30 -13.92 10.57
CA GLN A 176 8.66 -14.70 11.76
C GLN A 176 9.20 -13.79 12.83
N TYR A 177 8.68 -13.93 14.03
CA TYR A 177 9.24 -13.40 15.27
C TYR A 177 9.72 -14.56 16.14
N GLU A 178 10.42 -14.29 17.22
CA GLU A 178 11.01 -15.33 18.09
C GLU A 178 10.01 -16.39 18.55
N THR A 179 8.81 -15.98 18.92
CA THR A 179 7.77 -16.86 19.49
C THR A 179 6.53 -17.01 18.61
N ASN A 180 6.26 -16.05 17.74
CA ASN A 180 5.05 -15.99 16.93
C ASN A 180 5.40 -15.56 15.51
N GLY A 181 4.54 -15.93 14.56
CA GLY A 181 4.63 -15.48 13.19
C GLY A 181 3.25 -15.24 12.60
N TYR A 182 3.20 -14.49 11.52
CA TYR A 182 2.00 -14.26 10.75
C TYR A 182 2.30 -14.28 9.26
N LYS A 183 1.25 -14.41 8.46
CA LYS A 183 1.34 -14.37 7.00
C LYS A 183 0.93 -13.01 6.49
N ARG A 184 1.65 -12.54 5.48
CA ARG A 184 1.21 -11.44 4.64
C ARG A 184 0.81 -12.01 3.29
N TYR A 185 -0.32 -11.58 2.79
CA TYR A 185 -0.86 -11.94 1.48
C TYR A 185 -0.82 -10.73 0.57
N MET A 186 -0.53 -10.94 -0.70
CA MET A 186 -0.51 -9.87 -1.69
C MET A 186 -1.09 -10.33 -3.01
N ILE A 187 -1.89 -9.47 -3.63
CA ILE A 187 -2.35 -9.62 -5.00
C ILE A 187 -2.06 -8.34 -5.79
N ILE A 188 -1.67 -8.49 -7.05
CA ILE A 188 -1.49 -7.40 -8.00
C ILE A 188 -2.23 -7.77 -9.29
N GLY A 189 -3.01 -6.85 -9.81
CA GLY A 189 -3.74 -7.09 -11.04
C GLY A 189 -4.61 -5.90 -11.44
N ARG A 190 -5.41 -6.08 -12.49
CA ARG A 190 -6.31 -5.03 -12.97
C ARG A 190 -7.70 -5.17 -12.34
N LYS A 191 -8.23 -4.05 -11.89
CA LYS A 191 -9.62 -3.98 -11.43
C LYS A 191 -10.61 -4.21 -12.57
#